data_1e30f4b1ddb8c0dce9f0c0784696089f
#
_entry.id   1e30f4b1ddb8c0dce9f0c0784696089f
#
_cell.length_a   1.000
_cell.length_b   1.000
_cell.length_c   1.000
_cell.angle_alpha   90.00
_cell.angle_beta   90.00
_cell.angle_gamma   90.00
#
_symmetry.space_group_name_H-M   'P 1'
#
loop_
_entity.id
_entity.type
_entity.pdbx_description
1 polymer ?
#
loop_
_entity_poly.entity_id
_entity_poly.type
_entity_poly.pdbx_seq_one_letter_code
_entity_poly.pdbx_strand_id
1 'polypeptide(L)'
;NFCAYVDDHGGRDQHLITANEGNAVALAMGYHLSASKLAAVYMQNSGLGNSVNPLTSLADPEVYKVPMLLIIGWRGEPGVKDEPQHIKQGRVTLEQLRVLEIPHWVLDAHCNVADTLDAAFASMKQRNAPVALVVRKNTFANYKPQNARVETFRLDREMALDHLLKLCQDDDLIVSTTGKTSREVFE
;
A
#
# COMPACT_ATOMS: atom_id res chain seq x y z
N ASN A 1 -0.64 11.96 -0.70
CA ASN A 1 -1.84 12.67 -1.15
C ASN A 1 -3.11 11.83 -0.94
N PHE A 2 -3.18 10.59 -1.46
CA PHE A 2 -4.37 9.74 -1.35
C PHE A 2 -4.74 9.42 0.11
N CYS A 3 -3.82 8.87 0.90
CA CYS A 3 -4.09 8.55 2.32
C CYS A 3 -4.48 9.78 3.13
N ALA A 4 -3.82 10.92 2.91
CA ALA A 4 -4.17 12.17 3.59
C ALA A 4 -5.59 12.66 3.25
N TYR A 5 -6.01 12.49 2.00
CA TYR A 5 -7.39 12.76 1.59
C TYR A 5 -8.39 11.83 2.29
N VAL A 6 -8.06 10.54 2.37
CA VAL A 6 -8.91 9.55 3.06
C VAL A 6 -8.97 9.83 4.56
N ASP A 7 -7.87 10.24 5.19
CA ASP A 7 -7.84 10.64 6.60
C ASP A 7 -8.77 11.83 6.90
N ASP A 8 -8.82 12.81 6.00
CA ASP A 8 -9.62 14.01 6.20
C ASP A 8 -11.12 13.80 5.90
N HIS A 9 -11.46 12.92 4.96
CA HIS A 9 -12.82 12.73 4.44
C HIS A 9 -13.47 11.41 4.83
N GLY A 10 -12.68 10.42 5.26
CA GLY A 10 -13.16 9.13 5.76
C GLY A 10 -13.51 9.18 7.24
N GLY A 11 -14.40 8.28 7.68
CA GLY A 11 -14.64 8.04 9.11
C GLY A 11 -13.42 7.36 9.77
N ARG A 12 -13.29 7.52 11.10
CA ARG A 12 -12.19 6.92 11.88
C ARG A 12 -12.02 5.41 11.68
N ASP A 13 -13.13 4.71 11.44
CA ASP A 13 -13.16 3.25 11.26
C ASP A 13 -13.04 2.84 9.78
N GLN A 14 -12.84 3.80 8.86
CA GLN A 14 -12.76 3.57 7.42
C GLN A 14 -11.33 3.58 6.89
N HIS A 15 -10.37 4.10 7.63
CA HIS A 15 -8.95 4.11 7.27
C HIS A 15 -8.13 3.43 8.36
N LEU A 16 -7.63 2.24 8.05
CA LEU A 16 -6.82 1.43 8.95
C LEU A 16 -5.41 1.28 8.39
N ILE A 17 -4.40 1.61 9.20
CA ILE A 17 -3.00 1.43 8.87
C ILE A 17 -2.54 0.11 9.48
N THR A 18 -2.02 -0.79 8.64
CA THR A 18 -1.56 -2.12 9.06
C THR A 18 -0.03 -2.17 9.18
N ALA A 19 0.47 -3.19 9.89
CA ALA A 19 1.91 -3.39 10.08
C ALA A 19 2.65 -3.74 8.77
N ASN A 20 1.98 -4.44 7.84
CA ASN A 20 2.49 -4.75 6.50
C ASN A 20 1.34 -5.01 5.53
N GLU A 21 1.69 -5.15 4.24
CA GLU A 21 0.72 -5.25 3.15
C GLU A 21 -0.04 -6.60 3.15
N GLY A 22 0.61 -7.68 3.58
CA GLY A 22 -0.06 -8.98 3.75
C GLY A 22 -1.16 -8.91 4.81
N ASN A 23 -0.91 -8.20 5.91
CA ASN A 23 -1.92 -7.96 6.94
C ASN A 23 -3.07 -7.09 6.41
N ALA A 24 -2.79 -6.13 5.52
CA ALA A 24 -3.84 -5.32 4.90
C ALA A 24 -4.77 -6.17 4.04
N VAL A 25 -4.22 -7.08 3.23
CA VAL A 25 -5.01 -8.03 2.42
C VAL A 25 -5.83 -8.97 3.32
N ALA A 26 -5.23 -9.52 4.37
CA ALA A 26 -5.93 -10.40 5.32
C ALA A 26 -7.07 -9.67 6.07
N LEU A 27 -6.85 -8.40 6.45
CA LEU A 27 -7.88 -7.58 7.08
C LEU A 27 -9.03 -7.27 6.11
N ALA A 28 -8.73 -6.92 4.86
CA ALA A 28 -9.72 -6.71 3.81
C ALA A 28 -10.57 -7.96 3.56
N MET A 29 -9.94 -9.13 3.55
CA MET A 29 -10.62 -10.41 3.45
C MET A 29 -11.55 -10.65 4.64
N GLY A 30 -11.06 -10.51 5.88
CA GLY A 30 -11.87 -10.67 7.08
C GLY A 30 -13.08 -9.73 7.10
N TYR A 31 -12.88 -8.49 6.68
CA TYR A 31 -13.97 -7.51 6.53
C TYR A 31 -15.02 -7.96 5.53
N HIS A 32 -14.59 -8.46 4.36
CA HIS A 32 -15.53 -8.98 3.35
C HIS A 32 -16.31 -10.19 3.88
N LEU A 33 -15.64 -11.16 4.47
CA LEU A 33 -16.27 -12.39 4.98
C LEU A 33 -17.26 -12.12 6.13
N SER A 34 -16.96 -11.13 6.97
CA SER A 34 -17.82 -10.80 8.12
C SER A 34 -18.99 -9.88 7.77
N ALA A 35 -18.80 -8.95 6.84
CA ALA A 35 -19.74 -7.87 6.57
C ALA A 35 -20.31 -7.87 5.14
N SER A 36 -19.82 -8.74 4.24
CA SER A 36 -20.14 -8.76 2.82
C SER A 36 -19.91 -7.41 2.12
N LYS A 37 -18.94 -6.64 2.61
CA LYS A 37 -18.57 -5.33 2.07
C LYS A 37 -17.21 -5.42 1.35
N LEU A 38 -16.98 -4.47 0.45
CA LEU A 38 -15.71 -4.35 -0.26
C LEU A 38 -14.73 -3.49 0.54
N ALA A 39 -13.45 -3.85 0.47
CA ALA A 39 -12.35 -3.06 0.97
C ALA A 39 -11.42 -2.63 -0.18
N ALA A 40 -10.81 -1.46 -0.03
CA ALA A 40 -9.67 -1.05 -0.84
C ALA A 40 -8.39 -1.24 -0.02
N VAL A 41 -7.38 -1.85 -0.63
CA VAL A 41 -6.05 -2.04 -0.03
C VAL A 41 -5.07 -1.15 -0.79
N TYR A 42 -4.56 -0.11 -0.12
CA TYR A 42 -3.57 0.80 -0.67
C TYR A 42 -2.17 0.37 -0.27
N MET A 43 -1.27 0.29 -1.26
CA MET A 43 0.13 -0.06 -1.01
C MET A 43 1.05 0.55 -2.06
N GLN A 44 2.34 0.60 -1.76
CA GLN A 44 3.37 0.76 -2.77
C GLN A 44 3.61 -0.58 -3.46
N ASN A 45 4.03 -0.59 -4.73
CA ASN A 45 4.30 -1.83 -5.46
C ASN A 45 5.37 -2.75 -4.81
N SER A 46 6.25 -2.21 -3.97
CA SER A 46 7.16 -3.02 -3.16
C SER A 46 6.42 -3.95 -2.18
N GLY A 47 5.23 -3.58 -1.76
CA GLY A 47 4.38 -4.38 -0.87
C GLY A 47 3.70 -5.57 -1.54
N LEU A 48 3.68 -5.65 -2.87
CA LEU A 48 3.13 -6.81 -3.58
C LEU A 48 3.81 -8.13 -3.17
N GLY A 49 5.12 -8.11 -2.92
CA GLY A 49 5.85 -9.29 -2.45
C GLY A 49 5.28 -9.85 -1.14
N ASN A 50 4.95 -8.97 -0.19
CA ASN A 50 4.35 -9.35 1.10
C ASN A 50 2.90 -9.83 0.95
N SER A 51 2.25 -9.50 -0.15
CA SER A 51 0.84 -9.79 -0.41
C SER A 51 0.63 -11.05 -1.25
N VAL A 52 1.68 -11.66 -1.82
CA VAL A 52 1.56 -12.82 -2.70
C VAL A 52 0.79 -13.96 -2.02
N ASN A 53 1.23 -14.37 -0.83
CA ASN A 53 0.59 -15.49 -0.14
C ASN A 53 -0.90 -15.23 0.16
N PRO A 54 -1.31 -14.14 0.83
CA PRO A 54 -2.74 -13.92 1.09
C PRO A 54 -3.57 -13.67 -0.18
N LEU A 55 -3.00 -13.17 -1.26
CA LEU A 55 -3.70 -13.03 -2.54
C LEU A 55 -3.95 -14.39 -3.20
N THR A 56 -2.98 -15.30 -3.19
CA THR A 56 -3.07 -16.61 -3.83
C THR A 56 -3.71 -17.70 -2.96
N SER A 57 -3.50 -17.64 -1.65
CA SER A 57 -3.96 -18.70 -0.73
C SER A 57 -5.27 -18.37 -0.01
N LEU A 58 -5.74 -17.12 -0.07
CA LEU A 58 -6.97 -16.69 0.59
C LEU A 58 -7.94 -15.99 -0.38
N ALA A 59 -7.53 -14.89 -1.04
CA ALA A 59 -8.44 -14.08 -1.82
C ALA A 59 -8.75 -14.63 -3.22
N ASP A 60 -7.99 -15.62 -3.67
CA ASP A 60 -8.08 -16.21 -4.99
C ASP A 60 -9.45 -16.79 -5.30
N PRO A 61 -9.94 -16.74 -6.58
CA PRO A 61 -11.20 -17.35 -7.01
C PRO A 61 -11.30 -18.86 -6.77
N GLU A 62 -10.17 -19.56 -6.71
CA GLU A 62 -10.16 -21.01 -6.44
C GLU A 62 -10.19 -21.34 -4.95
N VAL A 63 -10.07 -20.30 -4.07
CA VAL A 63 -10.06 -20.47 -2.60
C VAL A 63 -11.32 -19.85 -1.99
N TYR A 64 -11.25 -18.61 -1.50
CA TYR A 64 -12.39 -17.96 -0.81
C TYR A 64 -13.14 -16.95 -1.67
N LYS A 65 -12.65 -16.63 -2.86
CA LYS A 65 -13.32 -15.73 -3.83
C LYS A 65 -13.61 -14.35 -3.21
N VAL A 66 -12.59 -13.69 -2.70
CA VAL A 66 -12.76 -12.43 -1.98
C VAL A 66 -12.48 -11.24 -2.90
N PRO A 67 -13.53 -10.51 -3.33
CA PRO A 67 -13.34 -9.31 -4.12
C PRO A 67 -12.72 -8.20 -3.28
N MET A 68 -11.70 -7.54 -3.80
CA MET A 68 -11.08 -6.35 -3.20
C MET A 68 -10.42 -5.48 -4.26
N LEU A 69 -10.33 -4.19 -4.00
CA LEU A 69 -9.65 -3.24 -4.86
C LEU A 69 -8.23 -2.98 -4.33
N LEU A 70 -7.21 -3.42 -5.08
CA LEU A 70 -5.84 -3.08 -4.79
C LEU A 70 -5.50 -1.73 -5.47
N ILE A 71 -5.04 -0.75 -4.70
CA ILE A 71 -4.55 0.54 -5.21
C ILE A 71 -3.04 0.57 -4.99
N ILE A 72 -2.28 0.46 -6.08
CA ILE A 72 -0.85 0.20 -6.04
C ILE A 72 -0.09 1.40 -6.60
N GLY A 73 0.63 2.12 -5.75
CA GLY A 73 1.53 3.18 -6.19
C GLY A 73 2.75 2.62 -6.92
N TRP A 74 2.94 2.98 -8.19
CA TRP A 74 4.00 2.44 -9.04
C TRP A 74 5.31 3.20 -8.87
N ARG A 75 6.20 2.70 -8.01
CA ARG A 75 7.57 3.18 -7.88
C ARG A 75 8.48 2.41 -8.85
N GLY A 76 9.50 3.11 -9.38
CA GLY A 76 10.44 2.54 -10.33
C GLY A 76 9.84 2.17 -11.69
N GLU A 77 8.77 2.87 -12.09
CA GLU A 77 8.18 2.71 -13.44
C GLU A 77 9.28 2.84 -14.51
N PRO A 78 9.35 1.93 -15.50
CA PRO A 78 10.33 2.02 -16.58
C PRO A 78 10.28 3.38 -17.31
N GLY A 79 11.46 4.00 -17.47
CA GLY A 79 11.58 5.31 -18.10
C GLY A 79 11.31 6.51 -17.19
N VAL A 80 10.90 6.29 -15.94
CA VAL A 80 10.68 7.35 -14.93
C VAL A 80 11.81 7.32 -13.91
N LYS A 81 12.43 8.49 -13.65
CA LYS A 81 13.51 8.59 -12.65
C LYS A 81 12.97 8.28 -11.25
N ASP A 82 13.58 7.33 -10.60
CA ASP A 82 13.28 6.91 -9.24
C ASP A 82 14.56 6.42 -8.52
N GLU A 83 14.46 6.07 -7.25
CA GLU A 83 15.56 5.55 -6.45
C GLU A 83 15.99 4.15 -6.92
N PRO A 84 17.31 3.82 -6.87
CA PRO A 84 17.84 2.55 -7.38
C PRO A 84 17.12 1.29 -6.87
N GLN A 85 16.73 1.27 -5.59
CA GLN A 85 16.02 0.13 -4.99
C GLN A 85 14.64 -0.12 -5.57
N HIS A 86 14.04 0.85 -6.28
CA HIS A 86 12.73 0.71 -6.92
C HIS A 86 12.80 0.23 -8.37
N ILE A 87 13.96 0.31 -9.03
CA ILE A 87 14.10 0.03 -10.48
C ILE A 87 13.63 -1.38 -10.83
N LYS A 88 14.14 -2.40 -10.13
CA LYS A 88 13.75 -3.79 -10.38
C LYS A 88 12.28 -4.02 -10.06
N GLN A 89 11.83 -3.52 -8.92
CA GLN A 89 10.45 -3.67 -8.48
C GLN A 89 9.47 -3.02 -9.46
N GLY A 90 9.76 -1.81 -9.94
CA GLY A 90 8.92 -1.13 -10.92
C GLY A 90 8.79 -1.90 -12.23
N ARG A 91 9.91 -2.46 -12.71
CA ARG A 91 9.94 -3.23 -13.96
C ARG A 91 9.11 -4.52 -13.89
N VAL A 92 9.04 -5.18 -12.73
CA VAL A 92 8.33 -6.47 -12.60
C VAL A 92 6.89 -6.33 -12.12
N THR A 93 6.44 -5.14 -11.73
CA THR A 93 5.13 -4.91 -11.11
C THR A 93 3.96 -5.46 -11.94
N LEU A 94 3.87 -5.09 -13.22
CA LEU A 94 2.76 -5.53 -14.09
C LEU A 94 2.84 -7.03 -14.39
N GLU A 95 4.04 -7.57 -14.58
CA GLU A 95 4.24 -9.00 -14.76
C GLU A 95 3.86 -9.79 -13.50
N GLN A 96 4.18 -9.28 -12.33
CA GLN A 96 3.78 -9.91 -11.07
C GLN A 96 2.26 -10.00 -10.95
N LEU A 97 1.53 -8.92 -11.27
CA LEU A 97 0.07 -8.94 -11.29
C LEU A 97 -0.49 -9.92 -12.33
N ARG A 98 0.17 -10.01 -13.51
CA ARG A 98 -0.22 -10.96 -14.56
C ARG A 98 -0.01 -12.41 -14.12
N VAL A 99 1.13 -12.73 -13.50
CA VAL A 99 1.42 -14.08 -12.97
C VAL A 99 0.46 -14.46 -11.85
N LEU A 100 0.02 -13.48 -11.04
CA LEU A 100 -1.01 -13.67 -10.01
C LEU A 100 -2.45 -13.69 -10.57
N GLU A 101 -2.60 -13.59 -11.91
CA GLU A 101 -3.89 -13.54 -12.60
C GLU A 101 -4.83 -12.44 -12.11
N ILE A 102 -4.28 -11.36 -11.57
CA ILE A 102 -5.02 -10.21 -11.08
C ILE A 102 -5.23 -9.20 -12.22
N PRO A 103 -6.47 -9.00 -12.70
CA PRO A 103 -6.78 -7.97 -13.68
C PRO A 103 -6.36 -6.59 -13.15
N HIS A 104 -5.72 -5.79 -14.00
CA HIS A 104 -5.22 -4.51 -13.56
C HIS A 104 -5.30 -3.44 -14.63
N TRP A 105 -5.43 -2.19 -14.20
CA TRP A 105 -5.47 -0.99 -15.03
C TRP A 105 -4.41 -0.02 -14.54
N VAL A 106 -3.74 0.63 -15.47
CA VAL A 106 -2.77 1.68 -15.15
C VAL A 106 -3.48 3.02 -15.16
N LEU A 107 -3.42 3.73 -14.04
CA LEU A 107 -3.95 5.08 -13.92
C LEU A 107 -2.84 6.11 -14.11
N ASP A 108 -3.12 7.12 -14.92
CA ASP A 108 -2.30 8.32 -15.06
C ASP A 108 -3.17 9.59 -15.00
N ALA A 109 -2.56 10.76 -15.12
CA ALA A 109 -3.26 12.03 -15.02
C ALA A 109 -4.25 12.32 -16.19
N HIS A 110 -4.24 11.51 -17.25
CA HIS A 110 -5.03 11.72 -18.46
C HIS A 110 -6.12 10.67 -18.68
N CYS A 111 -6.10 9.58 -17.89
CA CYS A 111 -7.09 8.51 -18.02
C CYS A 111 -8.48 8.99 -17.59
N ASN A 112 -9.52 8.42 -18.21
CA ASN A 112 -10.87 8.56 -17.69
C ASN A 112 -11.02 7.64 -16.45
N VAL A 113 -10.93 8.25 -15.29
CA VAL A 113 -10.97 7.52 -14.01
C VAL A 113 -12.32 6.80 -13.82
N ALA A 114 -13.42 7.42 -14.22
CA ALA A 114 -14.75 6.82 -14.07
C ALA A 114 -14.88 5.54 -14.89
N ASP A 115 -14.56 5.59 -16.18
CA ASP A 115 -14.63 4.41 -17.06
C ASP A 115 -13.68 3.30 -16.58
N THR A 116 -12.49 3.69 -16.08
CA THR A 116 -11.52 2.71 -15.56
C THR A 116 -12.04 2.03 -14.28
N LEU A 117 -12.64 2.79 -13.39
CA LEU A 117 -13.26 2.25 -12.16
C LEU A 117 -14.44 1.34 -12.51
N ASP A 118 -15.30 1.73 -13.45
CA ASP A 118 -16.43 0.91 -13.88
C ASP A 118 -15.96 -0.42 -14.46
N ALA A 119 -14.92 -0.41 -15.31
CA ALA A 119 -14.33 -1.63 -15.85
C ALA A 119 -13.70 -2.50 -14.75
N ALA A 120 -12.99 -1.90 -13.79
CA ALA A 120 -12.40 -2.62 -12.67
C ALA A 120 -13.46 -3.26 -11.77
N PHE A 121 -14.50 -2.51 -11.40
CA PHE A 121 -15.58 -3.03 -10.58
C PHE A 121 -16.41 -4.10 -11.32
N ALA A 122 -16.66 -3.94 -12.62
CA ALA A 122 -17.32 -4.96 -13.43
C ALA A 122 -16.51 -6.27 -13.44
N SER A 123 -15.20 -6.19 -13.66
CA SER A 123 -14.30 -7.35 -13.63
C SER A 123 -14.26 -7.99 -12.23
N MET A 124 -14.13 -7.19 -11.17
CA MET A 124 -14.12 -7.66 -9.79
C MET A 124 -15.41 -8.42 -9.45
N LYS A 125 -16.58 -7.88 -9.85
CA LYS A 125 -17.88 -8.49 -9.63
C LYS A 125 -18.05 -9.80 -10.43
N GLN A 126 -17.65 -9.80 -11.70
CA GLN A 126 -17.75 -10.97 -12.57
C GLN A 126 -16.91 -12.14 -12.06
N ARG A 127 -15.68 -11.85 -11.62
CA ARG A 127 -14.72 -12.86 -11.17
C ARG A 127 -14.88 -13.21 -9.69
N ASN A 128 -15.54 -12.36 -8.92
CA ASN A 128 -15.57 -12.39 -7.46
C ASN A 128 -14.15 -12.51 -6.86
N ALA A 129 -13.23 -11.65 -7.31
CA ALA A 129 -11.81 -11.76 -7.07
C ALA A 129 -11.16 -10.37 -6.99
N PRO A 130 -9.91 -10.27 -6.46
CA PRO A 130 -9.16 -9.03 -6.43
C PRO A 130 -8.94 -8.44 -7.83
N VAL A 131 -8.94 -7.12 -7.92
CA VAL A 131 -8.48 -6.35 -9.08
C VAL A 131 -7.54 -5.25 -8.64
N ALA A 132 -6.69 -4.74 -9.53
CA ALA A 132 -5.70 -3.73 -9.18
C ALA A 132 -5.78 -2.47 -10.06
N LEU A 133 -5.60 -1.31 -9.43
CA LEU A 133 -5.28 -0.04 -10.07
C LEU A 133 -3.82 0.27 -9.81
N VAL A 134 -3.01 0.32 -10.84
CA VAL A 134 -1.59 0.66 -10.76
C VAL A 134 -1.44 2.14 -11.06
N VAL A 135 -1.10 2.92 -10.05
CA VAL A 135 -1.12 4.39 -10.09
C VAL A 135 0.27 4.92 -10.40
N ARG A 136 0.41 5.60 -11.53
CA ARG A 136 1.64 6.25 -11.97
C ARG A 136 1.99 7.45 -11.09
N LYS A 137 3.24 7.87 -11.15
CA LYS A 137 3.71 9.09 -10.48
C LYS A 137 2.92 10.32 -11.00
N ASN A 138 2.56 11.24 -10.11
CA ASN A 138 1.82 12.47 -10.40
C ASN A 138 0.39 12.29 -10.96
N THR A 139 -0.22 11.11 -10.80
CA THR A 139 -1.63 10.90 -11.15
C THR A 139 -2.56 11.71 -10.24
N PHE A 140 -2.29 11.71 -8.93
CA PHE A 140 -3.09 12.47 -7.98
C PHE A 140 -2.55 13.90 -7.79
N ALA A 141 -3.46 14.86 -7.76
CA ALA A 141 -3.15 16.24 -7.41
C ALA A 141 -2.51 16.33 -6.00
N ASN A 142 -1.75 17.40 -5.77
CA ASN A 142 -1.23 17.66 -4.44
C ASN A 142 -2.38 17.93 -3.47
N TYR A 143 -2.36 17.22 -2.34
CA TYR A 143 -3.32 17.38 -1.27
C TYR A 143 -2.61 17.77 0.02
N LYS A 144 -3.06 18.84 0.66
CA LYS A 144 -2.59 19.24 1.99
C LYS A 144 -3.62 18.79 3.02
N PRO A 145 -3.22 18.01 4.05
CA PRO A 145 -4.11 17.64 5.14
C PRO A 145 -4.77 18.87 5.73
N GLN A 146 -6.08 18.80 5.97
CA GLN A 146 -6.88 19.88 6.55
C GLN A 146 -7.00 19.71 8.07
N ASN A 147 -6.96 18.46 8.53
CA ASN A 147 -7.04 18.10 9.93
C ASN A 147 -5.63 17.81 10.47
N ALA A 148 -5.03 18.79 11.15
CA ALA A 148 -3.80 18.54 11.88
C ALA A 148 -4.10 17.56 13.03
N ARG A 149 -3.45 16.38 13.02
CA ARG A 149 -3.45 15.52 14.22
C ARG A 149 -2.75 16.28 15.33
N VAL A 150 -3.43 16.52 16.43
CA VAL A 150 -2.77 17.03 17.64
C VAL A 150 -1.89 15.87 18.16
N GLU A 151 -0.58 16.05 18.09
CA GLU A 151 0.36 15.10 18.67
C GLU A 151 0.19 15.12 20.19
N THR A 152 -0.32 14.02 20.73
CA THR A 152 -0.51 13.86 22.19
C THR A 152 0.67 13.17 22.86
N PHE A 153 1.60 12.65 22.07
CA PHE A 153 2.78 11.92 22.57
C PHE A 153 3.93 12.89 22.84
N ARG A 154 4.62 12.68 23.98
CA ARG A 154 5.76 13.51 24.39
C ARG A 154 7.06 13.18 23.66
N LEU A 155 7.17 11.94 23.14
CA LEU A 155 8.32 11.48 22.38
C LEU A 155 7.97 11.44 20.90
N ASP A 156 8.79 12.07 20.09
CA ASP A 156 8.83 11.78 18.65
C ASP A 156 9.75 10.57 18.38
N ARG A 157 9.84 10.18 17.10
CA ARG A 157 10.63 8.99 16.73
C ARG A 157 12.12 9.18 16.97
N GLU A 158 12.65 10.35 16.65
CA GLU A 158 14.06 10.70 16.81
C GLU A 158 14.47 10.68 18.30
N MET A 159 13.69 11.32 19.17
CA MET A 159 13.89 11.25 20.62
C MET A 159 13.84 9.82 21.16
N ALA A 160 12.90 9.00 20.64
CA ALA A 160 12.79 7.60 21.08
C ALA A 160 14.02 6.78 20.65
N LEU A 161 14.54 7.01 19.44
CA LEU A 161 15.77 6.38 18.95
C LEU A 161 16.99 6.81 19.76
N ASP A 162 17.15 8.10 20.03
CA ASP A 162 18.22 8.62 20.86
C ASP A 162 18.23 7.97 22.25
N HIS A 163 17.07 7.82 22.88
CA HIS A 163 16.99 7.12 24.16
C HIS A 163 17.36 5.63 24.07
N LEU A 164 16.96 4.95 23.00
CA LEU A 164 17.30 3.54 22.78
C LEU A 164 18.81 3.37 22.54
N LEU A 165 19.40 4.20 21.69
CA LEU A 165 20.83 4.16 21.36
C LEU A 165 21.72 4.42 22.59
N LYS A 166 21.31 5.29 23.50
CA LYS A 166 21.99 5.53 24.77
C LYS A 166 22.02 4.34 25.73
N LEU A 167 21.16 3.34 25.51
CA LEU A 167 21.12 2.10 26.30
C LEU A 167 22.00 1.00 25.70
N CYS A 168 22.43 1.15 24.44
CA CYS A 168 23.29 0.19 23.77
C CYS A 168 24.71 0.22 24.33
N GLN A 169 25.38 -0.94 24.30
CA GLN A 169 26.79 -1.08 24.66
C GLN A 169 27.68 -1.01 23.40
N ASP A 170 28.97 -0.84 23.57
CA ASP A 170 29.94 -0.67 22.46
C ASP A 170 30.02 -1.90 21.52
N ASP A 171 29.63 -3.07 22.01
CA ASP A 171 29.60 -4.33 21.26
C ASP A 171 28.22 -4.73 20.70
N ASP A 172 27.21 -3.89 20.91
CA ASP A 172 25.86 -4.13 20.33
C ASP A 172 25.86 -3.86 18.82
N LEU A 173 25.26 -4.77 18.08
CA LEU A 173 25.04 -4.61 16.65
C LEU A 173 23.63 -4.06 16.36
N ILE A 174 23.57 -2.86 15.81
CA ILE A 174 22.31 -2.22 15.44
C ILE A 174 22.00 -2.49 13.98
N VAL A 175 20.87 -3.13 13.70
CA VAL A 175 20.37 -3.39 12.36
C VAL A 175 19.12 -2.57 12.13
N SER A 176 19.16 -1.65 11.17
CA SER A 176 18.02 -0.83 10.78
C SER A 176 17.60 -1.10 9.33
N THR A 177 16.30 -0.94 9.03
CA THR A 177 15.80 -0.98 7.66
C THR A 177 16.03 0.35 6.97
N THR A 178 16.17 0.33 5.63
CA THR A 178 16.31 1.57 4.84
C THR A 178 15.10 2.51 5.03
N GLY A 179 15.35 3.82 5.05
CA GLY A 179 14.31 4.84 5.19
C GLY A 179 14.70 5.97 6.12
N LYS A 180 13.72 6.69 6.66
CA LYS A 180 13.96 7.78 7.61
C LYS A 180 14.59 7.29 8.91
N THR A 181 14.10 6.17 9.45
CA THR A 181 14.61 5.60 10.69
C THR A 181 16.10 5.30 10.63
N SER A 182 16.60 4.72 9.53
CA SER A 182 18.04 4.45 9.42
C SER A 182 18.89 5.72 9.32
N ARG A 183 18.35 6.80 8.77
CA ARG A 183 19.03 8.10 8.72
C ARG A 183 19.12 8.70 10.12
N GLU A 184 18.02 8.67 10.86
CA GLU A 184 17.96 9.17 12.25
C GLU A 184 18.83 8.35 13.22
N VAL A 185 19.05 7.04 12.95
CA VAL A 185 19.99 6.20 13.71
C VAL A 185 21.45 6.57 13.40
N PHE A 186 21.72 7.06 12.18
CA PHE A 186 23.07 7.41 11.74
C PHE A 186 23.49 8.84 12.18
N GLU A 187 22.56 9.76 12.33
CA GLU A 187 22.77 11.13 12.78
C GLU A 187 23.06 11.20 14.29
#